data_f102735b54d245289824ec4a06f5b6f1
#
_entry.id   f102735b54d245289824ec4a06f5b6f1
#
_cell.length_a   1.000
_cell.length_b   1.000
_cell.length_c   1.000
_cell.angle_alpha   90.00
_cell.angle_beta   90.00
_cell.angle_gamma   90.00
#
_symmetry.space_group_name_H-M   'P 1'
#
loop_
_entity.id
_entity.type
_entity.pdbx_description
1 polymer ?
#
loop_
_entity_poly.entity_id
_entity_poly.type
_entity_poly.pdbx_seq_one_letter_code
_entity_poly.pdbx_strand_id
1 'polypeptide(L)'
;MGGGGVDSICAKATFLEGEKEKTAAIFVGPEFGTVARHDLVTAAREAADINCDILVACAFNYDALSSEFSKIGRIPILRARMNPDLHMSKELKGTGNLFVIFGEPDIEVEYLDAEISDKQLIRVKVLGVDVFKPQTGAVISDDIDSIALWMIDTDYNHESFFVRHAYFLGANDPYKSLKTTLRAEIDKQAWDSLNSAVSRPFPKPDSGCIAVKVINHLGDEVMKVFDV
;
A
#
# COMPACT_ATOMS: atom_id res chain seq x y z
N MET A 1 13.95 28.77 29.78
CA MET A 1 12.66 29.01 29.09
C MET A 1 12.43 27.83 28.23
N GLY A 2 11.63 26.86 28.68
CA GLY A 2 11.32 25.66 27.94
C GLY A 2 10.33 25.98 26.84
N GLY A 3 10.74 25.77 25.59
CA GLY A 3 9.81 25.70 24.48
C GLY A 3 8.97 24.43 24.65
N GLY A 4 7.69 24.61 24.93
CA GLY A 4 6.73 23.51 24.92
C GLY A 4 6.59 23.01 23.49
N GLY A 5 7.35 21.98 23.14
CA GLY A 5 7.08 21.18 21.95
C GLY A 5 5.70 20.55 22.15
N VAL A 6 4.83 20.72 21.20
CA VAL A 6 3.59 19.95 21.16
C VAL A 6 4.02 18.49 20.99
N ASP A 7 3.68 17.65 22.00
CA ASP A 7 3.99 16.23 21.95
C ASP A 7 3.33 15.64 20.69
N SER A 8 4.12 15.01 19.84
CA SER A 8 3.62 14.39 18.59
C SER A 8 2.83 13.11 18.90
N ILE A 9 3.15 12.45 20.03
CA ILE A 9 2.49 11.23 20.47
C ILE A 9 1.23 11.56 21.27
N CYS A 10 0.08 11.18 20.73
CA CYS A 10 -1.22 11.44 21.32
C CYS A 10 -1.64 10.41 22.38
N ALA A 11 -1.15 9.16 22.25
CA ALA A 11 -1.49 8.07 23.15
C ALA A 11 -0.42 6.96 23.12
N LYS A 12 -0.46 6.11 24.15
CA LYS A 12 0.31 4.88 24.24
C LYS A 12 -0.65 3.72 24.46
N ALA A 13 -0.44 2.62 23.73
CA ALA A 13 -1.24 1.40 23.84
C ALA A 13 -0.35 0.18 24.00
N THR A 14 -0.88 -0.90 24.57
CA THR A 14 -0.23 -2.21 24.62
C THR A 14 -0.97 -3.18 23.70
N PHE A 15 -0.23 -4.08 23.09
CA PHE A 15 -0.77 -5.14 22.22
C PHE A 15 0.07 -6.40 22.33
N LEU A 16 -0.51 -7.52 21.90
CA LEU A 16 0.19 -8.81 21.87
C LEU A 16 0.65 -9.11 20.44
N GLU A 17 1.93 -9.43 20.28
CA GLU A 17 2.49 -10.00 19.06
C GLU A 17 2.96 -11.43 19.36
N GLY A 18 2.12 -12.39 19.01
CA GLY A 18 2.25 -13.75 19.52
C GLY A 18 2.06 -13.79 21.05
N GLU A 19 3.07 -14.28 21.77
CA GLU A 19 3.07 -14.34 23.24
C GLU A 19 3.75 -13.12 23.91
N LYS A 20 4.28 -12.18 23.12
CA LYS A 20 5.01 -11.02 23.64
C LYS A 20 4.11 -9.79 23.71
N GLU A 21 4.05 -9.18 24.87
CA GLU A 21 3.44 -7.87 25.05
C GLU A 21 4.39 -6.79 24.49
N LYS A 22 3.85 -5.93 23.62
CA LYS A 22 4.54 -4.79 23.03
C LYS A 22 3.77 -3.50 23.26
N THR A 23 4.48 -2.39 23.12
CA THR A 23 3.92 -1.05 23.30
C THR A 23 3.94 -0.28 21.98
N ALA A 24 2.81 0.35 21.66
CA ALA A 24 2.65 1.22 20.51
C ALA A 24 2.52 2.68 20.95
N ALA A 25 3.28 3.57 20.33
CA ALA A 25 3.04 5.00 20.35
C ALA A 25 2.06 5.36 19.24
N ILE A 26 1.06 6.17 19.53
CA ILE A 26 0.03 6.61 18.59
C ILE A 26 0.27 8.08 18.24
N PHE A 27 0.52 8.32 16.96
CA PHE A 27 0.56 9.64 16.34
C PHE A 27 -0.71 9.85 15.54
N VAL A 28 -1.33 11.02 15.66
CA VAL A 28 -2.49 11.41 14.86
C VAL A 28 -2.12 12.65 14.06
N GLY A 29 -2.16 12.52 12.75
CA GLY A 29 -1.89 13.62 11.82
C GLY A 29 -2.98 14.67 11.82
N PRO A 30 -2.76 15.80 11.14
CA PRO A 30 -3.71 16.89 11.08
C PRO A 30 -5.02 16.45 10.39
N GLU A 31 -6.14 17.00 10.84
CA GLU A 31 -7.46 16.74 10.24
C GLU A 31 -7.51 17.21 8.77
N PHE A 32 -6.97 18.38 8.50
CA PHE A 32 -6.83 18.94 7.15
C PHE A 32 -5.35 19.14 6.86
N GLY A 33 -4.79 18.31 6.00
CA GLY A 33 -3.39 18.37 5.65
C GLY A 33 -2.78 17.01 5.33
N THR A 34 -1.48 16.99 5.19
CA THR A 34 -0.72 15.79 4.81
C THR A 34 0.40 15.59 5.81
N VAL A 35 0.54 14.36 6.30
CA VAL A 35 1.67 13.98 7.15
C VAL A 35 2.92 13.84 6.30
N ALA A 36 3.91 14.67 6.58
CA ALA A 36 5.17 14.67 5.88
C ALA A 36 6.22 13.79 6.58
N ARG A 37 7.30 13.53 5.88
CA ARG A 37 8.41 12.73 6.42
C ARG A 37 8.93 13.25 7.75
N HIS A 38 9.05 14.57 7.91
CA HIS A 38 9.60 15.16 9.14
C HIS A 38 8.70 14.93 10.36
N ASP A 39 7.37 14.87 10.17
CA ASP A 39 6.41 14.57 11.24
C ASP A 39 6.63 13.16 11.76
N LEU A 40 6.77 12.19 10.85
CA LEU A 40 7.05 10.80 11.21
C LEU A 40 8.41 10.61 11.87
N VAL A 41 9.42 11.37 11.45
CA VAL A 41 10.76 11.35 12.07
C VAL A 41 10.67 11.86 13.52
N THR A 42 9.96 12.96 13.74
CA THR A 42 9.76 13.55 15.08
C THR A 42 9.00 12.58 15.97
N ALA A 43 7.86 12.06 15.51
CA ALA A 43 7.05 11.10 16.25
C ALA A 43 7.80 9.80 16.56
N ALA A 44 8.63 9.30 15.64
CA ALA A 44 9.41 8.08 15.88
C ALA A 44 10.54 8.29 16.92
N ARG A 45 11.15 9.47 16.95
CA ARG A 45 12.12 9.81 18.02
C ARG A 45 11.45 9.87 19.37
N GLU A 46 10.32 10.55 19.46
CA GLU A 46 9.54 10.65 20.68
C GLU A 46 9.06 9.26 21.15
N ALA A 47 8.57 8.40 20.23
CA ALA A 47 8.23 7.01 20.53
C ALA A 47 9.41 6.21 21.10
N ALA A 48 10.63 6.46 20.58
CA ALA A 48 11.85 5.84 21.10
C ALA A 48 12.20 6.32 22.50
N ASP A 49 12.03 7.62 22.78
CA ASP A 49 12.34 8.25 24.06
C ASP A 49 11.40 7.74 25.18
N ILE A 50 10.14 7.46 24.84
CA ILE A 50 9.17 6.87 25.78
C ILE A 50 9.18 5.33 25.78
N ASN A 51 10.20 4.70 25.16
CA ASN A 51 10.40 3.26 25.09
C ASN A 51 9.22 2.48 24.51
N CYS A 52 8.63 2.97 23.44
CA CYS A 52 7.69 2.19 22.63
C CYS A 52 8.41 1.29 21.65
N ASP A 53 7.76 0.18 21.27
CA ASP A 53 8.28 -0.81 20.33
C ASP A 53 7.96 -0.45 18.89
N ILE A 54 6.85 0.27 18.66
CA ILE A 54 6.32 0.62 17.36
C ILE A 54 5.64 1.99 17.38
N LEU A 55 5.67 2.68 16.25
CA LEU A 55 4.85 3.89 16.01
C LEU A 55 3.69 3.53 15.08
N VAL A 56 2.47 3.79 15.52
CA VAL A 56 1.26 3.76 14.69
C VAL A 56 0.92 5.21 14.32
N ALA A 57 1.13 5.56 13.07
CA ALA A 57 0.78 6.86 12.54
C ALA A 57 -0.60 6.80 11.89
N CYS A 58 -1.54 7.59 12.39
CA CYS A 58 -2.92 7.67 11.92
C CYS A 58 -3.11 9.00 11.19
N ALA A 59 -3.44 8.99 9.90
CA ALA A 59 -3.66 10.21 9.14
C ALA A 59 -4.62 10.00 7.96
N PHE A 60 -5.24 11.06 7.48
CA PHE A 60 -6.06 11.04 6.28
C PHE A 60 -5.19 11.01 5.02
N ASN A 61 -4.08 11.75 5.01
CA ASN A 61 -3.17 11.83 3.88
C ASN A 61 -1.71 11.76 4.33
N TYR A 62 -0.91 11.09 3.50
CA TYR A 62 0.54 11.03 3.63
C TYR A 62 1.20 11.58 2.38
N ASP A 63 2.32 12.23 2.55
CA ASP A 63 3.15 12.66 1.43
C ASP A 63 3.85 11.42 0.80
N ALA A 64 4.16 11.50 -0.50
CA ALA A 64 4.77 10.39 -1.24
C ALA A 64 6.10 9.94 -0.62
N LEU A 65 6.91 10.88 -0.12
CA LEU A 65 8.20 10.59 0.51
C LEU A 65 8.07 9.92 1.88
N SER A 66 6.90 10.03 2.51
CA SER A 66 6.63 9.35 3.78
C SER A 66 6.43 7.85 3.61
N SER A 67 6.12 7.37 2.40
CA SER A 67 5.92 5.94 2.09
C SER A 67 7.23 5.17 1.87
N GLU A 68 8.35 5.87 1.64
CA GLU A 68 9.63 5.26 1.30
C GLU A 68 10.32 4.52 2.46
N PHE A 69 9.86 4.70 3.70
CA PHE A 69 10.49 4.06 4.85
C PHE A 69 9.46 3.43 5.80
N SER A 70 9.72 2.22 6.21
CA SER A 70 8.89 1.48 7.16
C SER A 70 9.46 1.50 8.59
N LYS A 71 10.66 2.10 8.77
CA LYS A 71 11.38 2.12 10.05
C LYS A 71 12.25 3.36 10.17
N ILE A 72 12.29 3.94 11.38
CA ILE A 72 13.22 5.01 11.73
C ILE A 72 14.00 4.59 12.98
N GLY A 73 15.33 4.47 12.84
CA GLY A 73 16.15 3.93 13.90
C GLY A 73 15.69 2.53 14.31
N ARG A 74 15.33 2.36 15.60
CA ARG A 74 14.80 1.07 16.11
C ARG A 74 13.27 0.94 15.98
N ILE A 75 12.56 2.01 15.67
CA ILE A 75 11.09 2.08 15.69
C ILE A 75 10.52 1.75 14.32
N PRO A 76 9.81 0.63 14.15
CA PRO A 76 8.96 0.37 13.00
C PRO A 76 7.81 1.38 12.96
N ILE A 77 7.37 1.77 11.75
CA ILE A 77 6.26 2.69 11.54
C ILE A 77 5.14 1.98 10.80
N LEU A 78 4.00 1.86 11.45
CA LEU A 78 2.76 1.45 10.82
C LEU A 78 1.94 2.69 10.46
N ARG A 79 1.65 2.85 9.18
CA ARG A 79 0.77 3.91 8.69
C ARG A 79 -0.65 3.38 8.63
N ALA A 80 -1.54 4.03 9.39
CA ALA A 80 -2.96 3.72 9.39
C ALA A 80 -3.71 4.87 8.73
N ARG A 81 -4.29 4.65 7.54
CA ARG A 81 -5.07 5.69 6.86
C ARG A 81 -6.44 5.81 7.49
N MET A 82 -6.77 7.02 7.91
CA MET A 82 -8.09 7.32 8.47
C MET A 82 -9.13 7.42 7.36
N ASN A 83 -10.34 6.94 7.65
CA ASN A 83 -11.43 6.96 6.69
C ASN A 83 -11.90 8.41 6.45
N PRO A 84 -11.88 8.91 5.19
CA PRO A 84 -12.38 10.24 4.86
C PRO A 84 -13.84 10.49 5.26
N ASP A 85 -14.65 9.44 5.40
CA ASP A 85 -16.03 9.53 5.88
C ASP A 85 -16.15 10.10 7.29
N LEU A 86 -15.07 10.13 8.07
CA LEU A 86 -15.02 10.77 9.37
C LEU A 86 -15.23 12.29 9.30
N HIS A 87 -14.96 12.91 8.14
CA HIS A 87 -15.25 14.34 7.88
C HIS A 87 -16.72 14.59 7.53
N MET A 88 -17.47 13.55 7.18
CA MET A 88 -18.86 13.70 6.80
C MET A 88 -19.76 13.99 8.02
N SER A 89 -20.90 14.64 7.78
CA SER A 89 -21.86 14.97 8.82
C SER A 89 -22.39 13.72 9.52
N LYS A 90 -22.82 13.87 10.78
CA LYS A 90 -23.30 12.77 11.63
C LYS A 90 -24.41 11.92 11.00
N GLU A 91 -25.15 12.47 10.04
CA GLU A 91 -26.27 11.81 9.34
C GLU A 91 -25.80 10.79 8.28
N LEU A 92 -24.56 10.92 7.78
CA LEU A 92 -23.94 10.02 6.81
C LEU A 92 -23.00 9.00 7.47
N LYS A 93 -22.86 8.99 8.79
CA LYS A 93 -22.09 8.03 9.57
C LYS A 93 -22.77 6.66 9.60
N GLY A 94 -22.96 6.09 8.44
CA GLY A 94 -23.27 4.68 8.32
C GLY A 94 -22.00 3.89 8.26
N THR A 95 -21.62 3.29 9.37
CA THR A 95 -20.61 2.26 9.52
C THR A 95 -19.23 2.74 9.98
N GLY A 96 -18.95 2.44 11.12
CA GLY A 96 -17.86 2.51 12.01
C GLY A 96 -16.45 2.06 11.63
N ASN A 97 -16.01 2.14 10.42
CA ASN A 97 -14.61 1.91 10.11
C ASN A 97 -13.84 3.23 10.26
N LEU A 98 -13.08 3.35 11.34
CA LEU A 98 -12.21 4.50 11.59
C LEU A 98 -11.05 4.57 10.60
N PHE A 99 -10.63 3.43 10.08
CA PHE A 99 -9.48 3.30 9.20
C PHE A 99 -9.86 2.64 7.89
N VAL A 100 -9.24 3.10 6.82
CA VAL A 100 -9.20 2.36 5.56
C VAL A 100 -8.09 1.32 5.68
N ILE A 101 -8.47 0.06 5.71
CA ILE A 101 -7.50 -1.03 5.74
C ILE A 101 -7.34 -1.48 4.31
N PHE A 102 -6.21 -1.11 3.73
CA PHE A 102 -5.79 -1.61 2.44
C PHE A 102 -4.86 -2.78 2.69
N GLY A 103 -5.24 -3.94 2.18
CA GLY A 103 -4.55 -5.19 2.40
C GLY A 103 -3.29 -5.35 1.55
N GLU A 104 -2.63 -6.47 1.69
CA GLU A 104 -1.46 -6.83 0.88
C GLU A 104 -1.91 -7.43 -0.46
N PRO A 105 -1.16 -7.20 -1.57
CA PRO A 105 -1.43 -7.89 -2.83
C PRO A 105 -1.36 -9.40 -2.66
N ASP A 106 -2.39 -10.10 -3.12
CA ASP A 106 -2.40 -11.54 -3.26
C ASP A 106 -2.13 -11.89 -4.72
N ILE A 107 -1.06 -12.67 -4.96
CA ILE A 107 -0.62 -13.02 -6.31
C ILE A 107 -0.29 -14.50 -6.43
N GLU A 108 -0.41 -14.99 -7.66
CA GLU A 108 0.12 -16.28 -8.09
C GLU A 108 1.26 -16.05 -9.11
N VAL A 109 2.40 -16.71 -8.89
CA VAL A 109 3.52 -16.70 -9.85
C VAL A 109 3.50 -18.00 -10.63
N GLU A 110 3.35 -17.89 -11.95
CA GLU A 110 3.35 -19.03 -12.85
C GLU A 110 4.71 -19.14 -13.56
N TYR A 111 5.33 -20.31 -13.49
CA TYR A 111 6.56 -20.65 -14.20
C TYR A 111 6.20 -21.29 -15.55
N LEU A 112 6.69 -20.71 -16.63
CA LEU A 112 6.37 -21.16 -17.99
C LEU A 112 7.44 -22.11 -18.52
N ASP A 113 7.01 -23.10 -19.35
CA ASP A 113 7.93 -23.99 -20.07
C ASP A 113 8.54 -23.28 -21.30
N ALA A 114 9.03 -22.07 -21.10
CA ALA A 114 9.64 -21.24 -22.13
C ALA A 114 10.78 -20.42 -21.51
N GLU A 115 11.83 -20.20 -22.31
CA GLU A 115 13.01 -19.46 -21.89
C GLU A 115 13.34 -18.35 -22.89
N ILE A 116 13.88 -17.25 -22.35
CA ILE A 116 14.51 -16.19 -23.14
C ILE A 116 15.90 -15.94 -22.57
N SER A 117 16.91 -16.00 -23.43
CA SER A 117 18.31 -15.79 -23.02
C SER A 117 18.75 -16.70 -21.85
N ASP A 118 18.43 -17.99 -21.95
CA ASP A 118 18.70 -19.02 -20.94
C ASP A 118 18.03 -18.78 -19.57
N LYS A 119 17.04 -17.90 -19.50
CA LYS A 119 16.24 -17.65 -18.31
C LYS A 119 14.81 -18.14 -18.51
N GLN A 120 14.32 -18.87 -17.51
CA GLN A 120 12.94 -19.29 -17.45
C GLN A 120 12.01 -18.09 -17.45
N LEU A 121 10.94 -18.15 -18.21
CA LEU A 121 9.90 -17.14 -18.20
C LEU A 121 8.94 -17.38 -17.04
N ILE A 122 8.56 -16.29 -16.39
CA ILE A 122 7.50 -16.26 -15.38
C ILE A 122 6.45 -15.24 -15.76
N ARG A 123 5.25 -15.40 -15.23
CA ARG A 123 4.21 -14.39 -15.26
C ARG A 123 3.51 -14.31 -13.90
N VAL A 124 2.97 -13.16 -13.60
CA VAL A 124 2.27 -12.87 -12.36
C VAL A 124 0.79 -12.71 -12.65
N LYS A 125 -0.04 -13.34 -11.82
CA LYS A 125 -1.48 -13.15 -11.80
C LYS A 125 -1.87 -12.55 -10.47
N VAL A 126 -2.55 -11.41 -10.50
CA VAL A 126 -3.14 -10.80 -9.30
C VAL A 126 -4.46 -11.50 -9.01
N LEU A 127 -4.61 -12.00 -7.78
CA LEU A 127 -5.81 -12.70 -7.30
C LEU A 127 -6.75 -11.73 -6.57
N GLY A 128 -6.20 -10.69 -5.96
CA GLY A 128 -6.93 -9.69 -5.19
C GLY A 128 -6.03 -8.95 -4.21
N VAL A 129 -6.64 -8.48 -3.15
CA VAL A 129 -5.97 -7.82 -2.02
C VAL A 129 -6.48 -8.44 -0.73
N ASP A 130 -5.58 -8.97 0.09
CA ASP A 130 -5.93 -9.50 1.40
C ASP A 130 -6.15 -8.37 2.40
N VAL A 131 -7.39 -8.20 2.82
CA VAL A 131 -7.79 -7.15 3.78
C VAL A 131 -8.00 -7.76 5.16
N PHE A 132 -7.25 -7.29 6.14
CA PHE A 132 -7.49 -7.66 7.54
C PHE A 132 -8.69 -6.87 8.10
N LYS A 133 -9.68 -7.57 8.63
CA LYS A 133 -10.82 -6.95 9.36
C LYS A 133 -10.58 -7.01 10.86
N PRO A 134 -10.23 -5.88 11.52
CA PRO A 134 -9.90 -5.85 12.95
C PRO A 134 -11.06 -6.29 13.84
N GLN A 135 -12.29 -6.05 13.40
CA GLN A 135 -13.52 -6.36 14.16
C GLN A 135 -13.74 -7.87 14.33
N THR A 136 -13.30 -8.66 13.37
CA THR A 136 -13.49 -10.13 13.36
C THR A 136 -12.19 -10.90 13.48
N GLY A 137 -11.04 -10.22 13.36
CA GLY A 137 -9.72 -10.85 13.28
C GLY A 137 -9.50 -11.66 12.00
N ALA A 138 -10.43 -11.57 11.05
CA ALA A 138 -10.37 -12.35 9.81
C ALA A 138 -9.60 -11.59 8.71
N VAL A 139 -8.79 -12.31 7.95
CA VAL A 139 -8.28 -11.85 6.65
C VAL A 139 -9.33 -12.23 5.61
N ILE A 140 -9.78 -11.24 4.86
CA ILE A 140 -10.71 -11.42 3.74
C ILE A 140 -9.96 -11.05 2.48
N SER A 141 -9.92 -11.97 1.52
CA SER A 141 -9.46 -11.64 0.18
C SER A 141 -10.53 -10.78 -0.49
N ASP A 142 -10.17 -9.55 -0.81
CA ASP A 142 -11.01 -8.64 -1.59
C ASP A 142 -10.78 -8.89 -3.07
N ASP A 143 -11.84 -8.78 -3.86
CA ASP A 143 -11.81 -9.14 -5.27
C ASP A 143 -10.94 -8.18 -6.09
N ILE A 144 -10.52 -8.61 -7.29
CA ILE A 144 -9.76 -7.84 -8.27
C ILE A 144 -10.46 -6.51 -8.62
N ASP A 145 -11.79 -6.47 -8.48
CA ASP A 145 -12.61 -5.30 -8.77
C ASP A 145 -12.29 -4.08 -7.88
N SER A 146 -11.67 -4.30 -6.72
CA SER A 146 -11.21 -3.23 -5.83
C SER A 146 -9.93 -2.55 -6.33
N ILE A 147 -9.20 -3.18 -7.25
CA ILE A 147 -7.93 -2.70 -7.79
C ILE A 147 -8.18 -1.87 -9.04
N ALA A 148 -7.68 -0.64 -9.07
CA ALA A 148 -7.73 0.22 -10.25
C ALA A 148 -6.51 0.04 -11.16
N LEU A 149 -5.33 -0.12 -10.57
CA LEU A 149 -4.05 -0.24 -11.25
C LEU A 149 -3.13 -1.16 -10.45
N TRP A 150 -2.39 -2.01 -11.15
CA TRP A 150 -1.30 -2.73 -10.54
C TRP A 150 -0.06 -2.69 -11.41
N MET A 151 1.09 -2.76 -10.77
CA MET A 151 2.40 -2.57 -11.37
C MET A 151 3.37 -3.61 -10.85
N ILE A 152 4.34 -3.97 -11.69
CA ILE A 152 5.42 -4.89 -11.33
C ILE A 152 6.77 -4.23 -11.59
N ASP A 153 7.64 -4.30 -10.60
CA ASP A 153 9.08 -4.28 -10.81
C ASP A 153 9.55 -5.72 -10.95
N THR A 154 9.96 -6.10 -12.16
CA THR A 154 10.30 -7.47 -12.53
C THR A 154 11.71 -7.91 -12.09
N ASP A 155 12.49 -7.01 -11.48
CA ASP A 155 13.85 -7.27 -10.99
C ASP A 155 14.16 -6.27 -9.87
N TYR A 156 13.47 -6.46 -8.73
CA TYR A 156 13.50 -5.52 -7.62
C TYR A 156 14.82 -5.61 -6.84
N ASN A 157 15.44 -4.45 -6.61
CA ASN A 157 16.74 -4.34 -5.98
C ASN A 157 16.70 -3.99 -4.48
N HIS A 158 15.54 -3.98 -3.85
CA HIS A 158 15.29 -3.57 -2.46
C HIS A 158 15.59 -2.10 -2.13
N GLU A 159 15.85 -1.27 -3.15
CA GLU A 159 16.11 0.17 -2.96
C GLU A 159 15.00 1.04 -3.53
N SER A 160 14.67 0.84 -4.80
CA SER A 160 13.70 1.66 -5.52
C SER A 160 12.80 0.81 -6.39
N PHE A 161 11.51 1.15 -6.41
CA PHE A 161 10.53 0.51 -7.27
C PHE A 161 10.54 1.12 -8.67
N PHE A 162 10.87 0.33 -9.68
CA PHE A 162 10.81 0.71 -11.07
C PHE A 162 9.61 0.07 -11.77
N VAL A 163 8.71 0.87 -12.29
CA VAL A 163 7.57 0.36 -13.06
C VAL A 163 8.06 -0.20 -14.40
N ARG A 164 8.10 -1.53 -14.50
CA ARG A 164 8.44 -2.24 -15.74
C ARG A 164 7.20 -2.73 -16.45
N HIS A 165 6.18 -3.17 -15.71
CA HIS A 165 4.86 -3.48 -16.22
C HIS A 165 3.80 -2.71 -15.43
N ALA A 166 2.74 -2.29 -16.11
CA ALA A 166 1.57 -1.65 -15.51
C ALA A 166 0.30 -2.16 -16.19
N TYR A 167 -0.72 -2.47 -15.39
CA TYR A 167 -1.99 -3.01 -15.84
C TYR A 167 -3.14 -2.34 -15.13
N PHE A 168 -4.19 -2.03 -15.88
CA PHE A 168 -5.40 -1.41 -15.37
C PHE A 168 -6.44 -2.49 -15.10
N LEU A 169 -7.14 -2.37 -13.98
CA LEU A 169 -8.25 -3.20 -13.59
C LEU A 169 -9.42 -2.30 -13.19
N GLY A 170 -10.55 -2.91 -12.89
CA GLY A 170 -11.70 -2.22 -12.35
C GLY A 170 -12.91 -2.18 -13.26
N ALA A 171 -14.08 -2.18 -12.62
CA ALA A 171 -15.39 -2.25 -13.25
C ALA A 171 -15.78 -0.99 -14.07
N ASN A 172 -15.09 0.13 -13.83
CA ASN A 172 -15.37 1.41 -14.49
C ASN A 172 -14.51 1.58 -15.74
N ASP A 173 -14.87 0.92 -16.84
CA ASP A 173 -14.23 1.06 -18.16
C ASP A 173 -13.19 2.23 -18.24
N PRO A 174 -11.95 2.02 -17.72
CA PRO A 174 -10.95 3.09 -17.68
C PRO A 174 -10.55 3.54 -19.10
N TYR A 175 -10.73 2.66 -20.11
CA TYR A 175 -10.55 3.00 -21.51
C TYR A 175 -11.49 4.12 -21.96
N LYS A 176 -12.76 4.04 -21.60
CA LYS A 176 -13.76 5.04 -21.96
C LYS A 176 -13.44 6.39 -21.31
N SER A 177 -13.06 6.37 -20.06
CA SER A 177 -12.65 7.57 -19.32
C SER A 177 -11.39 8.20 -19.92
N LEU A 178 -10.37 7.40 -20.24
CA LEU A 178 -9.14 7.88 -20.86
C LEU A 178 -9.39 8.44 -22.26
N LYS A 179 -10.17 7.76 -23.08
CA LYS A 179 -10.54 8.22 -24.43
C LYS A 179 -11.28 9.56 -24.37
N THR A 180 -12.17 9.72 -23.42
CA THR A 180 -12.92 10.96 -23.24
C THR A 180 -12.01 12.10 -22.79
N THR A 181 -11.10 11.84 -21.85
CA THR A 181 -10.19 12.83 -21.26
C THR A 181 -9.11 13.26 -22.25
N LEU A 182 -8.49 12.32 -22.95
CA LEU A 182 -7.36 12.60 -23.86
C LEU A 182 -7.83 13.00 -25.26
N ARG A 183 -9.09 12.80 -25.61
CA ARG A 183 -9.65 12.99 -26.96
C ARG A 183 -8.81 12.29 -28.05
N ALA A 184 -8.14 11.22 -27.69
CA ALA A 184 -7.27 10.44 -28.55
C ALA A 184 -7.93 9.11 -28.91
N GLU A 185 -7.69 8.62 -30.11
CA GLU A 185 -7.95 7.22 -30.42
C GLU A 185 -6.83 6.38 -29.81
N ILE A 186 -7.22 5.55 -28.83
CA ILE A 186 -6.32 4.57 -28.23
C ILE A 186 -6.53 3.26 -29.01
N ASP A 187 -5.44 2.62 -29.41
CA ASP A 187 -5.51 1.31 -30.03
C ASP A 187 -6.15 0.31 -29.06
N LYS A 188 -7.28 -0.27 -29.49
CA LYS A 188 -8.05 -1.17 -28.63
C LYS A 188 -7.27 -2.44 -28.28
N GLN A 189 -6.49 -3.00 -29.21
CA GLN A 189 -5.72 -4.22 -28.93
C GLN A 189 -4.59 -3.94 -27.95
N ALA A 190 -3.93 -2.79 -28.08
CA ALA A 190 -2.93 -2.36 -27.10
C ALA A 190 -3.57 -2.16 -25.72
N TRP A 191 -4.74 -1.53 -25.66
CA TRP A 191 -5.49 -1.35 -24.41
C TRP A 191 -5.91 -2.67 -23.78
N ASP A 192 -6.50 -3.58 -24.54
CA ASP A 192 -6.93 -4.90 -24.06
C ASP A 192 -5.75 -5.68 -23.44
N SER A 193 -4.53 -5.44 -23.95
CA SER A 193 -3.31 -6.03 -23.39
C SER A 193 -2.85 -5.44 -22.05
N LEU A 194 -3.33 -4.23 -21.71
CA LEU A 194 -3.05 -3.55 -20.46
C LEU A 194 -4.18 -3.70 -19.44
N ASN A 195 -5.38 -4.06 -19.89
CA ASN A 195 -6.52 -4.34 -19.01
C ASN A 195 -6.52 -5.83 -18.66
N SER A 196 -5.64 -6.22 -17.75
CA SER A 196 -5.42 -7.61 -17.42
C SER A 196 -4.99 -7.80 -15.96
N ALA A 197 -5.54 -8.82 -15.33
CA ALA A 197 -5.07 -9.34 -14.04
C ALA A 197 -3.83 -10.25 -14.17
N VAL A 198 -3.42 -10.55 -15.41
CA VAL A 198 -2.26 -11.42 -15.70
C VAL A 198 -1.22 -10.63 -16.46
N SER A 199 0.03 -10.68 -16.00
CA SER A 199 1.13 -10.00 -16.65
C SER A 199 1.52 -10.65 -17.97
N ARG A 200 2.19 -9.89 -18.83
CA ARG A 200 3.00 -10.49 -19.90
C ARG A 200 4.12 -11.31 -19.27
N PRO A 201 4.55 -12.40 -19.93
CA PRO A 201 5.71 -13.15 -19.49
C PRO A 201 6.97 -12.26 -19.48
N PHE A 202 7.82 -12.49 -18.49
CA PHE A 202 9.14 -11.85 -18.38
C PHE A 202 10.16 -12.84 -17.81
N PRO A 203 11.45 -12.64 -18.08
CA PRO A 203 12.50 -13.51 -17.55
C PRO A 203 12.54 -13.47 -16.02
N LYS A 204 12.74 -14.63 -15.41
CA LYS A 204 13.00 -14.71 -13.96
C LYS A 204 14.19 -13.81 -13.61
N PRO A 205 14.06 -12.90 -12.62
CA PRO A 205 15.08 -11.92 -12.29
C PRO A 205 16.32 -12.54 -11.64
N ASP A 206 17.47 -11.92 -11.86
CA ASP A 206 18.73 -12.32 -11.20
C ASP A 206 18.73 -11.98 -9.71
N SER A 207 17.97 -10.95 -9.30
CA SER A 207 17.77 -10.59 -7.89
C SER A 207 17.01 -11.66 -7.11
N GLY A 208 16.30 -12.57 -7.80
CA GLY A 208 15.42 -13.55 -7.18
C GLY A 208 14.12 -12.94 -6.61
N CYS A 209 13.91 -11.63 -6.79
CA CYS A 209 12.78 -10.91 -6.21
C CYS A 209 12.05 -10.06 -7.25
N ILE A 210 10.73 -10.02 -7.12
CA ILE A 210 9.87 -9.06 -7.80
C ILE A 210 9.13 -8.23 -6.76
N ALA A 211 8.76 -7.01 -7.11
CA ALA A 211 7.85 -6.22 -6.29
C ALA A 211 6.55 -5.95 -7.04
N VAL A 212 5.43 -6.16 -6.38
CA VAL A 212 4.09 -5.87 -6.93
C VAL A 212 3.46 -4.77 -6.11
N LYS A 213 3.03 -3.73 -6.81
CA LYS A 213 2.32 -2.58 -6.24
C LYS A 213 0.90 -2.56 -6.80
N VAL A 214 -0.09 -2.41 -5.93
CA VAL A 214 -1.49 -2.23 -6.31
C VAL A 214 -2.01 -0.89 -5.81
N ILE A 215 -2.91 -0.31 -6.59
CA ILE A 215 -3.57 0.97 -6.27
C ILE A 215 -5.08 0.75 -6.42
N ASN A 216 -5.83 1.13 -5.39
CA ASN A 216 -7.29 1.03 -5.42
C ASN A 216 -7.94 2.24 -6.09
N HIS A 217 -9.27 2.23 -6.20
CA HIS A 217 -10.04 3.34 -6.78
C HIS A 217 -10.01 4.64 -5.95
N LEU A 218 -9.56 4.57 -4.69
CA LEU A 218 -9.40 5.73 -3.81
C LEU A 218 -8.00 6.33 -3.89
N GLY A 219 -7.09 5.69 -4.64
CA GLY A 219 -5.70 6.12 -4.77
C GLY A 219 -4.78 5.61 -3.65
N ASP A 220 -5.26 4.68 -2.81
CA ASP A 220 -4.41 4.04 -1.83
C ASP A 220 -3.50 3.04 -2.52
N GLU A 221 -2.22 3.05 -2.16
CA GLU A 221 -1.24 2.13 -2.72
C GLU A 221 -0.63 1.22 -1.65
N VAL A 222 -0.38 0.00 -2.02
CA VAL A 222 0.39 -0.96 -1.23
C VAL A 222 1.33 -1.73 -2.13
N MET A 223 2.48 -2.07 -1.60
CA MET A 223 3.52 -2.84 -2.28
C MET A 223 3.93 -4.03 -1.44
N LYS A 224 4.15 -5.16 -2.11
CA LYS A 224 4.71 -6.37 -1.50
C LYS A 224 5.81 -6.93 -2.38
N VAL A 225 6.86 -7.42 -1.74
CA VAL A 225 7.98 -8.10 -2.40
C VAL A 225 7.76 -9.61 -2.32
N PHE A 226 8.03 -10.29 -3.42
CA PHE A 226 7.88 -11.74 -3.55
C PHE A 226 9.19 -12.35 -4.05
N ASP A 227 9.59 -13.42 -3.41
CA ASP A 227 10.70 -14.26 -3.88
C ASP A 227 10.21 -15.15 -5.04
N VAL A 228 10.99 -15.26 -6.11
CA VAL A 228 10.63 -15.99 -7.33
C VAL A 228 11.76 -16.89 -7.83
#